data_d947ab9ad184e010653a7f40e37bc169
#
_entry.id   d947ab9ad184e010653a7f40e37bc169
#
_cell.length_a   1.000
_cell.length_b   1.000
_cell.length_c   1.000
_cell.angle_alpha   90.00
_cell.angle_beta   90.00
_cell.angle_gamma   90.00
#
_symmetry.space_group_name_H-M   'P 1'
#
loop_
_entity.id
_entity.type
_entity.pdbx_description
1 polymer ?
#
loop_
_entity_poly.entity_id
_entity_poly.type
_entity_poly.pdbx_seq_one_letter_code
_entity_poly.pdbx_strand_id
1 'polypeptide(L)'
;MSKKHIIGIISFVILFFGAICWFSYMHITGADIEFIAKLDEADYVNATVQHEDAFTGEVISSETHKLDREQIKELHGVLVSSGFFLDFGDRFSLSPKEIRTDIIIYGSFTNDEEGYYIYCVNGDFVDVRLKNGAMLIPINKDFQNMLLGIIEK
;
A
#
# COMPACT_ATOMS: atom_id res chain seq x y z
N MET A 1 1.98 32.23 37.90
CA MET A 1 1.50 30.94 37.36
C MET A 1 1.76 29.88 38.40
N SER A 2 0.78 29.06 38.79
CA SER A 2 0.99 28.01 39.79
C SER A 2 1.81 26.86 39.21
N LYS A 3 2.57 26.14 40.08
CA LYS A 3 3.35 24.96 39.65
C LYS A 3 2.49 23.91 38.91
N LYS A 4 1.20 23.79 39.27
CA LYS A 4 0.25 22.86 38.61
C LYS A 4 -0.03 23.25 37.16
N HIS A 5 -0.13 24.56 36.85
CA HIS A 5 -0.33 25.01 35.47
C HIS A 5 0.91 24.77 34.61
N ILE A 6 2.11 24.95 35.17
CA ILE A 6 3.36 24.69 34.45
C ILE A 6 3.48 23.20 34.10
N ILE A 7 3.21 22.31 35.06
CA ILE A 7 3.23 20.86 34.83
C ILE A 7 2.20 20.46 33.76
N GLY A 8 0.98 21.02 33.83
CA GLY A 8 -0.06 20.74 32.84
C GLY A 8 0.34 21.13 31.40
N ILE A 9 0.97 22.31 31.26
CA ILE A 9 1.45 22.77 29.94
C ILE A 9 2.57 21.86 29.42
N ILE A 10 3.54 21.53 30.26
CA ILE A 10 4.65 20.64 29.87
C ILE A 10 4.12 19.26 29.46
N SER A 11 3.19 18.67 30.22
CA SER A 11 2.59 17.38 29.88
C SER A 11 1.82 17.45 28.57
N PHE A 12 1.06 18.50 28.30
CA PHE A 12 0.36 18.71 27.04
C PHE A 12 1.32 18.80 25.86
N VAL A 13 2.41 19.58 26.02
CA VAL A 13 3.42 19.72 24.96
C VAL A 13 4.08 18.39 24.64
N ILE A 14 4.47 17.59 25.66
CA ILE A 14 5.07 16.28 25.47
C ILE A 14 4.11 15.33 24.74
N LEU A 15 2.83 15.29 25.16
CA LEU A 15 1.82 14.44 24.53
C LEU A 15 1.55 14.88 23.08
N PHE A 16 1.48 16.18 22.84
CA PHE A 16 1.25 16.73 21.50
C PHE A 16 2.40 16.41 20.53
N PHE A 17 3.65 16.66 20.95
CA PHE A 17 4.82 16.29 20.16
C PHE A 17 4.97 14.79 20.00
N GLY A 18 4.70 14.02 21.03
CA GLY A 18 4.68 12.56 20.97
C GLY A 18 3.66 12.05 19.95
N ALA A 19 2.46 12.62 19.90
CA ALA A 19 1.43 12.27 18.91
C ALA A 19 1.84 12.63 17.49
N ILE A 20 2.48 13.83 17.29
CA ILE A 20 2.99 14.22 15.96
C ILE A 20 4.09 13.27 15.50
N CYS A 21 5.06 12.96 16.37
CA CYS A 21 6.13 12.02 16.03
C CYS A 21 5.58 10.62 15.70
N TRP A 22 4.61 10.15 16.48
CA TRP A 22 3.94 8.86 16.24
C TRP A 22 3.23 8.85 14.89
N PHE A 23 2.44 9.90 14.61
CA PHE A 23 1.72 10.02 13.33
C PHE A 23 2.69 10.08 12.15
N SER A 24 3.77 10.88 12.25
CA SER A 24 4.80 10.96 11.20
C SER A 24 5.53 9.64 11.00
N TYR A 25 5.76 8.86 12.05
CA TYR A 25 6.39 7.55 11.97
C TYR A 25 5.48 6.51 11.29
N MET A 26 4.17 6.60 11.52
CA MET A 26 3.19 5.67 10.95
C MET A 26 2.78 6.02 9.51
N HIS A 27 3.07 7.25 9.06
CA HIS A 27 2.74 7.71 7.71
C HIS A 27 3.95 7.59 6.79
N ILE A 28 3.78 6.88 5.69
CA ILE A 28 4.78 6.80 4.62
C ILE A 28 4.14 7.09 3.27
N THR A 29 4.93 7.46 2.28
CA THR A 29 4.50 7.58 0.89
C THR A 29 5.07 6.44 0.07
N GLY A 30 4.48 6.16 -1.10
CA GLY A 30 5.05 5.17 -2.01
C GLY A 30 6.48 5.51 -2.44
N ALA A 31 6.83 6.81 -2.46
CA ALA A 31 8.20 7.25 -2.75
C ALA A 31 9.24 6.78 -1.72
N ASP A 32 8.81 6.50 -0.49
CA ASP A 32 9.68 5.99 0.58
C ASP A 32 9.96 4.48 0.46
N ILE A 33 9.28 3.81 -0.48
CA ILE A 33 9.38 2.37 -0.72
C ILE A 33 10.23 2.16 -1.97
N GLU A 34 11.43 1.63 -1.80
CA GLU A 34 12.44 1.51 -2.85
C GLU A 34 11.91 0.85 -4.14
N PHE A 35 11.14 -0.23 -4.01
CA PHE A 35 10.57 -0.91 -5.16
C PHE A 35 9.55 -0.04 -5.90
N ILE A 36 8.64 0.61 -5.16
CA ILE A 36 7.64 1.51 -5.76
C ILE A 36 8.33 2.68 -6.45
N ALA A 37 9.34 3.26 -5.80
CA ALA A 37 10.09 4.39 -6.34
C ALA A 37 10.82 4.08 -7.67
N LYS A 38 11.16 2.81 -7.89
CA LYS A 38 11.87 2.34 -9.10
C LYS A 38 10.99 1.63 -10.12
N LEU A 39 9.68 1.54 -9.89
CA LEU A 39 8.79 0.72 -10.72
C LEU A 39 8.80 1.12 -12.20
N ASP A 40 9.02 2.40 -12.51
CA ASP A 40 9.12 2.92 -13.87
C ASP A 40 10.42 2.51 -14.60
N GLU A 41 11.42 2.01 -13.87
CA GLU A 41 12.66 1.45 -14.41
C GLU A 41 12.56 -0.04 -14.74
N ALA A 42 11.45 -0.70 -14.36
CA ALA A 42 11.26 -2.13 -14.59
C ALA A 42 11.28 -2.48 -16.10
N ASP A 43 11.89 -3.63 -16.43
CA ASP A 43 11.93 -4.15 -17.80
C ASP A 43 10.55 -4.51 -18.30
N TYR A 44 9.75 -5.10 -17.42
CA TYR A 44 8.33 -5.33 -17.63
C TYR A 44 7.56 -5.32 -16.30
N VAL A 45 6.30 -4.99 -16.40
CA VAL A 45 5.34 -5.06 -15.30
C VAL A 45 4.11 -5.82 -15.75
N ASN A 46 3.72 -6.82 -14.97
CA ASN A 46 2.45 -7.51 -15.12
C ASN A 46 1.55 -7.18 -13.94
N ALA A 47 0.26 -7.01 -14.20
CA ALA A 47 -0.75 -6.85 -13.17
C ALA A 47 -1.79 -7.96 -13.31
N THR A 48 -2.03 -8.70 -12.22
CA THR A 48 -3.07 -9.72 -12.16
C THR A 48 -4.20 -9.22 -11.30
N VAL A 49 -5.41 -9.20 -11.85
CA VAL A 49 -6.64 -8.93 -11.11
C VAL A 49 -7.31 -10.26 -10.83
N GLN A 50 -7.53 -10.55 -9.55
CA GLN A 50 -8.10 -11.82 -9.10
C GLN A 50 -9.33 -11.56 -8.26
N HIS A 51 -10.40 -12.28 -8.55
CA HIS A 51 -11.61 -12.30 -7.73
C HIS A 51 -11.71 -13.64 -7.02
N GLU A 52 -11.90 -13.59 -5.71
CA GLU A 52 -12.01 -14.76 -4.86
C GLU A 52 -13.30 -14.71 -4.04
N ASP A 53 -13.88 -15.87 -3.77
CA ASP A 53 -14.87 -16.00 -2.73
C ASP A 53 -14.23 -15.79 -1.35
N ALA A 54 -14.68 -14.78 -0.63
CA ALA A 54 -14.04 -14.37 0.63
C ALA A 54 -14.23 -15.38 1.76
N PHE A 55 -15.18 -16.31 1.64
CA PHE A 55 -15.46 -17.34 2.66
C PHE A 55 -14.71 -18.65 2.38
N THR A 56 -14.61 -19.04 1.11
CA THR A 56 -13.97 -20.30 0.72
C THR A 56 -12.52 -20.13 0.28
N GLY A 57 -12.11 -18.91 -0.13
CA GLY A 57 -10.82 -18.65 -0.76
C GLY A 57 -10.71 -19.22 -2.18
N GLU A 58 -11.85 -19.62 -2.79
CA GLU A 58 -11.87 -20.16 -4.14
C GLU A 58 -11.74 -19.02 -5.16
N VAL A 59 -10.82 -19.17 -6.10
CA VAL A 59 -10.63 -18.20 -7.19
C VAL A 59 -11.79 -18.32 -8.18
N ILE A 60 -12.59 -17.24 -8.28
CA ILE A 60 -13.71 -17.15 -9.21
C ILE A 60 -13.21 -16.78 -10.60
N SER A 61 -12.31 -15.80 -10.68
CA SER A 61 -11.68 -15.37 -11.93
C SER A 61 -10.31 -14.78 -11.65
N SER A 62 -9.42 -14.88 -12.65
CA SER A 62 -8.10 -14.28 -12.60
C SER A 62 -7.69 -13.87 -14.01
N GLU A 63 -7.30 -12.61 -14.17
CA GLU A 63 -6.86 -12.05 -15.44
C GLU A 63 -5.51 -11.35 -15.24
N THR A 64 -4.56 -11.61 -16.15
CA THR A 64 -3.23 -11.01 -16.11
C THR A 64 -3.02 -10.10 -17.31
N HIS A 65 -2.70 -8.84 -17.04
CA HIS A 65 -2.41 -7.79 -17.99
C HIS A 65 -0.91 -7.50 -18.02
N LYS A 66 -0.33 -7.50 -19.21
CA LYS A 66 1.02 -6.98 -19.41
C LYS A 66 0.92 -5.48 -19.67
N LEU A 67 1.43 -4.69 -18.74
CA LEU A 67 1.33 -3.23 -18.83
C LEU A 67 2.31 -2.67 -19.88
N ASP A 68 1.84 -1.70 -20.65
CA ASP A 68 2.68 -0.92 -21.52
C ASP A 68 3.43 0.19 -20.76
N ARG A 69 4.30 0.94 -21.46
CA ARG A 69 5.13 1.98 -20.84
C ARG A 69 4.32 3.17 -20.31
N GLU A 70 3.19 3.49 -20.89
CA GLU A 70 2.32 4.58 -20.43
C GLU A 70 1.58 4.15 -19.16
N GLN A 71 1.03 2.93 -19.16
CA GLN A 71 0.40 2.33 -17.99
C GLN A 71 1.38 2.20 -16.82
N ILE A 72 2.63 1.76 -17.07
CA ILE A 72 3.67 1.66 -16.03
C ILE A 72 3.96 3.03 -15.41
N LYS A 73 4.11 4.08 -16.22
CA LYS A 73 4.34 5.44 -15.72
C LYS A 73 3.17 5.98 -14.93
N GLU A 74 1.95 5.75 -15.38
CA GLU A 74 0.73 6.17 -14.68
C GLU A 74 0.61 5.44 -13.36
N LEU A 75 0.81 4.11 -13.35
CA LEU A 75 0.83 3.27 -12.16
C LEU A 75 1.89 3.73 -11.16
N HIS A 76 3.13 3.94 -11.62
CA HIS A 76 4.22 4.47 -10.82
C HIS A 76 3.83 5.82 -10.19
N GLY A 77 3.28 6.76 -10.99
CA GLY A 77 2.84 8.07 -10.50
C GLY A 77 1.79 7.96 -9.39
N VAL A 78 0.80 7.08 -9.55
CA VAL A 78 -0.22 6.82 -8.52
C VAL A 78 0.41 6.22 -7.27
N LEU A 79 1.23 5.19 -7.40
CA LEU A 79 1.85 4.50 -6.27
C LEU A 79 2.79 5.41 -5.49
N VAL A 80 3.68 6.15 -6.17
CA VAL A 80 4.65 7.08 -5.54
C VAL A 80 3.96 8.21 -4.79
N SER A 81 2.87 8.75 -5.36
CA SER A 81 2.11 9.85 -4.73
C SER A 81 1.14 9.38 -3.64
N SER A 82 0.90 8.08 -3.54
CA SER A 82 -0.03 7.53 -2.54
C SER A 82 0.58 7.59 -1.14
N GLY A 83 -0.26 8.02 -0.18
CA GLY A 83 0.05 7.94 1.24
C GLY A 83 -0.48 6.64 1.84
N PHE A 84 0.28 6.09 2.78
CA PHE A 84 -0.05 4.87 3.49
C PHE A 84 0.17 5.04 4.99
N PHE A 85 -0.60 4.30 5.79
CA PHE A 85 -0.29 4.05 7.19
C PHE A 85 0.40 2.69 7.33
N LEU A 86 1.43 2.63 8.16
CA LEU A 86 2.05 1.37 8.55
C LEU A 86 1.14 0.66 9.57
N ASP A 87 0.78 -0.58 9.29
CA ASP A 87 0.10 -1.46 10.24
C ASP A 87 1.04 -2.61 10.63
N PHE A 88 1.33 -2.70 11.91
CA PHE A 88 2.13 -3.78 12.52
C PHE A 88 1.24 -4.83 13.22
N GLY A 89 -0.06 -4.73 13.03
CA GLY A 89 -1.02 -5.64 13.66
C GLY A 89 -1.31 -6.88 12.82
N ASP A 90 -1.55 -8.01 13.47
CA ASP A 90 -2.04 -9.25 12.84
C ASP A 90 -3.51 -9.15 12.38
N ARG A 91 -3.96 -7.96 12.05
CA ARG A 91 -5.37 -7.72 11.75
C ARG A 91 -5.67 -7.95 10.29
N PHE A 92 -5.83 -9.19 9.90
CA PHE A 92 -6.65 -9.54 8.75
C PHE A 92 -8.15 -9.29 9.07
N SER A 93 -8.51 -8.05 9.31
CA SER A 93 -9.90 -7.63 9.34
C SER A 93 -10.33 -7.39 7.90
N LEU A 94 -10.51 -8.47 7.16
CA LEU A 94 -11.11 -8.40 5.84
C LEU A 94 -12.50 -7.78 5.99
N SER A 95 -12.74 -6.73 5.21
CA SER A 95 -14.09 -6.19 5.03
C SER A 95 -15.00 -7.35 4.60
N PRO A 96 -16.20 -7.51 5.19
CA PRO A 96 -17.08 -8.64 4.91
C PRO A 96 -17.76 -8.48 3.54
N LYS A 97 -16.98 -8.47 2.47
CA LYS A 97 -17.47 -8.57 1.11
C LYS A 97 -17.53 -10.05 0.75
N GLU A 98 -18.60 -10.46 0.08
CA GLU A 98 -18.75 -11.84 -0.40
C GLU A 98 -17.68 -12.18 -1.44
N ILE A 99 -17.30 -11.19 -2.26
CA ILE A 99 -16.24 -11.32 -3.26
C ILE A 99 -15.09 -10.37 -2.88
N ARG A 100 -13.90 -10.92 -2.78
CA ARG A 100 -12.64 -10.21 -2.59
C ARG A 100 -11.99 -9.95 -3.95
N THR A 101 -11.55 -8.73 -4.20
CA THR A 101 -10.78 -8.38 -5.39
C THR A 101 -9.35 -8.08 -4.99
N ASP A 102 -8.43 -8.87 -5.47
CA ASP A 102 -7.01 -8.73 -5.22
C ASP A 102 -6.30 -8.27 -6.49
N ILE A 103 -5.33 -7.37 -6.36
CA ILE A 103 -4.49 -6.89 -7.44
C ILE A 103 -3.04 -7.25 -7.09
N ILE A 104 -2.39 -8.02 -7.95
CA ILE A 104 -1.01 -8.43 -7.80
C ILE A 104 -0.20 -7.75 -8.91
N ILE A 105 0.69 -6.83 -8.55
CA ILE A 105 1.57 -6.14 -9.49
C ILE A 105 2.97 -6.74 -9.33
N TYR A 106 3.48 -7.30 -10.41
CA TYR A 106 4.80 -7.91 -10.47
C TYR A 106 5.70 -7.12 -11.42
N GLY A 107 6.84 -6.66 -10.92
CA GLY A 107 7.88 -5.99 -11.70
C GLY A 107 9.17 -6.81 -11.74
N SER A 108 9.84 -6.84 -12.88
CA SER A 108 11.15 -7.46 -13.07
C SER A 108 12.18 -6.44 -13.53
N PHE A 109 13.40 -6.58 -13.04
CA PHE A 109 14.53 -5.71 -13.33
C PHE A 109 15.73 -6.56 -13.80
N THR A 110 16.43 -6.10 -14.81
CA THR A 110 17.55 -6.85 -15.46
C THR A 110 18.65 -7.28 -14.50
N ASN A 111 18.86 -6.52 -13.43
CA ASN A 111 19.94 -6.76 -12.47
C ASN A 111 19.49 -7.45 -11.17
N ASP A 112 18.23 -7.84 -11.10
CA ASP A 112 17.65 -8.46 -9.90
C ASP A 112 17.13 -9.85 -10.26
N GLU A 113 17.71 -10.89 -9.65
CA GLU A 113 17.30 -12.29 -9.87
C GLU A 113 15.90 -12.57 -9.30
N GLU A 114 15.46 -11.76 -8.33
CA GLU A 114 14.14 -11.84 -7.71
C GLU A 114 13.28 -10.66 -8.18
N GLY A 115 12.17 -10.95 -8.87
CA GLY A 115 11.15 -9.95 -9.14
C GLY A 115 10.47 -9.45 -7.86
N TYR A 116 9.89 -8.28 -7.93
CA TYR A 116 9.19 -7.65 -6.81
C TYR A 116 7.68 -7.65 -7.07
N TYR A 117 6.89 -7.76 -6.01
CA TYR A 117 5.45 -7.63 -6.14
C TYR A 117 4.84 -6.74 -5.07
N ILE A 118 3.76 -6.09 -5.51
CA ILE A 118 2.82 -5.37 -4.67
C ILE A 118 1.53 -6.18 -4.69
N TYR A 119 1.04 -6.53 -3.53
CA TYR A 119 -0.21 -7.26 -3.37
C TYR A 119 -1.23 -6.36 -2.68
N CYS A 120 -2.23 -5.90 -3.43
CA CYS A 120 -3.32 -5.08 -2.91
C CYS A 120 -4.54 -5.97 -2.69
N VAL A 121 -4.97 -6.07 -1.46
CA VAL A 121 -6.08 -6.94 -1.06
C VAL A 121 -7.33 -6.10 -0.83
N ASN A 122 -8.32 -6.28 -1.70
CA ASN A 122 -9.64 -5.67 -1.60
C ASN A 122 -9.64 -4.13 -1.39
N GLY A 123 -8.50 -3.47 -1.65
CA GLY A 123 -8.29 -2.05 -1.38
C GLY A 123 -8.12 -1.70 0.09
N ASP A 124 -8.22 -2.67 1.00
CA ASP A 124 -8.13 -2.44 2.44
C ASP A 124 -6.67 -2.36 2.91
N PHE A 125 -5.77 -3.08 2.25
CA PHE A 125 -4.33 -3.03 2.54
C PHE A 125 -3.47 -3.41 1.33
N VAL A 126 -2.21 -2.98 1.40
CA VAL A 126 -1.18 -3.25 0.40
C VAL A 126 -0.02 -3.95 1.10
N ASP A 127 0.31 -5.14 0.64
CA ASP A 127 1.53 -5.84 1.03
C ASP A 127 2.60 -5.55 -0.01
N VAL A 128 3.65 -4.89 0.44
CA VAL A 128 4.90 -4.72 -0.31
C VAL A 128 5.95 -5.41 0.53
N ARG A 129 6.86 -6.14 -0.08
CA ARG A 129 7.92 -6.87 0.62
C ARG A 129 8.84 -5.92 1.41
N LEU A 130 8.33 -5.42 2.53
CA LEU A 130 9.09 -4.58 3.45
C LEU A 130 9.94 -5.46 4.37
N LYS A 131 11.17 -5.02 4.65
CA LYS A 131 12.12 -5.76 5.51
C LYS A 131 11.59 -6.06 6.91
N ASN A 132 10.63 -5.28 7.40
CA ASN A 132 10.04 -5.39 8.73
C ASN A 132 8.69 -6.12 8.76
N GLY A 133 8.20 -6.60 7.60
CA GLY A 133 6.91 -7.30 7.50
C GLY A 133 5.69 -6.43 7.80
N ALA A 134 5.82 -5.10 7.76
CA ALA A 134 4.69 -4.20 7.95
C ALA A 134 3.78 -4.21 6.73
N MET A 135 2.48 -4.15 6.97
CA MET A 135 1.47 -3.92 5.93
C MET A 135 1.20 -2.43 5.78
N LEU A 136 0.75 -2.05 4.60
CA LEU A 136 0.40 -0.68 4.26
C LEU A 136 -1.11 -0.56 4.13
N ILE A 137 -1.70 0.41 4.81
CA ILE A 137 -3.12 0.75 4.65
C ILE A 137 -3.20 2.00 3.81
N PRO A 138 -3.80 1.95 2.59
CA PRO A 138 -3.94 3.13 1.76
C PRO A 138 -4.80 4.19 2.46
N ILE A 139 -4.34 5.45 2.43
CA ILE A 139 -5.12 6.58 2.98
C ILE A 139 -6.31 6.90 2.06
N ASN A 140 -6.11 6.74 0.75
CA ASN A 140 -7.17 6.95 -0.23
C ASN A 140 -8.05 5.71 -0.36
N LYS A 141 -9.33 5.85 -0.03
CA LYS A 141 -10.32 4.76 -0.13
C LYS A 141 -10.60 4.30 -1.58
N ASP A 142 -10.31 5.16 -2.56
CA ASP A 142 -10.47 4.84 -3.98
C ASP A 142 -9.20 4.23 -4.60
N PHE A 143 -8.20 3.90 -3.77
CA PHE A 143 -6.90 3.41 -4.23
C PHE A 143 -7.02 2.21 -5.18
N GLN A 144 -7.83 1.22 -4.83
CA GLN A 144 -8.06 0.04 -5.67
C GLN A 144 -8.66 0.41 -7.03
N ASN A 145 -9.67 1.29 -7.04
CA ASN A 145 -10.32 1.71 -8.29
C ASN A 145 -9.35 2.50 -9.18
N MET A 146 -8.43 3.27 -8.59
CA MET A 146 -7.38 3.96 -9.34
C MET A 146 -6.44 2.96 -10.02
N LEU A 147 -6.03 1.89 -9.32
CA LEU A 147 -5.21 0.83 -9.91
C LEU A 147 -5.92 0.10 -11.03
N LEU A 148 -7.18 -0.33 -10.81
CA LEU A 148 -7.99 -1.01 -11.84
C LEU A 148 -8.17 -0.13 -13.08
N GLY A 149 -8.46 1.16 -12.91
CA GLY A 149 -8.60 2.10 -14.03
C GLY A 149 -7.35 2.28 -14.89
N ILE A 150 -6.15 1.91 -14.39
CA ILE A 150 -4.90 1.90 -15.16
C ILE A 150 -4.70 0.54 -15.82
N ILE A 151 -4.95 -0.54 -15.10
CA ILE A 151 -4.66 -1.92 -15.52
C ILE A 151 -5.60 -2.36 -16.65
N GLU A 152 -6.85 -1.95 -16.61
CA GLU A 152 -7.92 -2.38 -17.54
C GLU A 152 -8.05 -1.47 -18.77
N LYS A 153 -7.16 -0.48 -18.97
CA LYS A 153 -7.11 0.35 -20.19
C LYS A 153 -6.65 -0.47 -21.40
#